data_922fa69d7640657fdf820f15e749a6f6
#
_entry.id   922fa69d7640657fdf820f15e749a6f6
#
_cell.length_a   1.000
_cell.length_b   1.000
_cell.length_c   1.000
_cell.angle_alpha   90.00
_cell.angle_beta   90.00
_cell.angle_gamma   90.00
#
_symmetry.space_group_name_H-M   'P 1'
#
loop_
_entity.id
_entity.type
_entity.pdbx_description
1 polymer ?
#
loop_
_entity_poly.entity_id
_entity_poly.type
_entity_poly.pdbx_seq_one_letter_code
_entity_poly.pdbx_strand_id
1 'polypeptide(L)'
;VNILENQQLAEPVDGIYIDLEAQILQNIARHLQGWEQPIDTDRWLMQKLAEIGKLNQENIRLIAKMSGLSQTAAERMLNEAAQDAIDNMEPGLRYMARRGLAEEAVQADKSKNVKRVVHSFRKQAKDTLNMCNTVMLYKASEKYKGLVSNIAQEAWNILNSGAGGVVSGVESRQQAVRRCIRQLNDKGIPAFVDKRGREWTPEAYVNMAMRNTARSTAEEVQDARIRDAGCHLIQIDSHSGARPKCAKDQGKIFDLNNGSGYTEDLHGKKIQYYPWNSSSYGEPDGILGINCGHHKWPFIPGVNIQRHFPTEYMDANDKLYKQTQVQRALEREVRKQKRECMMLDAAGDQEGVEEASVKLKHTENKLKYYVKDTPGLHRRTDREQVVGFDKRLSAEAVAKNKKVQKEVALKIRNDKIKEELTEAKIRGVPRINPDKIDVSEFSFDAGHINAEREHSVSREEAERFIKEADISLTRWNGRFVNYYGPNGAVYVDTENNNIRTAFKKEQFDEQTLKIREVAEKYGIKKD
;
A
#
# COMPACT_ATOMS: atom_id res chain seq x y z
N VAL A 1 -2.85 -6.76 -23.60
CA VAL A 1 -2.98 -5.89 -22.39
C VAL A 1 -1.89 -6.30 -21.43
N ASN A 2 -0.91 -5.44 -21.16
CA ASN A 2 0.08 -5.74 -20.14
C ASN A 2 -0.50 -5.43 -18.73
N ILE A 3 0.24 -5.79 -17.64
CA ILE A 3 -0.23 -5.59 -16.26
C ILE A 3 -0.60 -4.14 -15.98
N LEU A 4 0.18 -3.20 -16.51
CA LEU A 4 -0.05 -1.78 -16.34
C LEU A 4 -1.35 -1.36 -17.01
N GLU A 5 -1.58 -1.82 -18.24
CA GLU A 5 -2.80 -1.57 -19.01
C GLU A 5 -4.03 -2.15 -18.33
N ASN A 6 -3.97 -3.39 -17.86
CA ASN A 6 -5.09 -4.03 -17.15
C ASN A 6 -5.42 -3.33 -15.81
N GLN A 7 -4.40 -2.81 -15.11
CA GLN A 7 -4.61 -1.98 -13.93
C GLN A 7 -5.25 -0.63 -14.30
N GLN A 8 -4.80 -0.01 -15.39
CA GLN A 8 -5.34 1.26 -15.89
C GLN A 8 -6.79 1.12 -16.36
N LEU A 9 -7.15 0.01 -16.96
CA LEU A 9 -8.54 -0.26 -17.39
C LEU A 9 -9.53 -0.28 -16.21
N ALA A 10 -9.15 -0.84 -15.06
CA ALA A 10 -10.01 -0.90 -13.88
C ALA A 10 -9.97 0.37 -13.01
N GLU A 11 -8.92 1.20 -13.11
CA GLU A 11 -8.75 2.42 -12.30
C GLU A 11 -9.97 3.36 -12.29
N PRO A 12 -10.69 3.61 -13.41
CA PRO A 12 -11.87 4.47 -13.38
C PRO A 12 -13.00 3.93 -12.49
N VAL A 13 -13.24 2.63 -12.49
CA VAL A 13 -14.25 2.01 -11.61
C VAL A 13 -13.80 2.05 -10.15
N ASP A 14 -12.54 1.71 -9.90
CA ASP A 14 -11.94 1.74 -8.57
C ASP A 14 -12.00 3.15 -7.97
N GLY A 15 -11.63 4.17 -8.75
CA GLY A 15 -11.66 5.57 -8.34
C GLY A 15 -13.05 6.03 -7.93
N ILE A 16 -14.09 5.64 -8.67
CA ILE A 16 -15.49 5.95 -8.34
C ILE A 16 -15.89 5.36 -6.98
N TYR A 17 -15.49 4.13 -6.68
CA TYR A 17 -15.84 3.48 -5.42
C TYR A 17 -15.02 3.95 -4.22
N ILE A 18 -13.75 4.30 -4.42
CA ILE A 18 -12.92 4.96 -3.40
C ILE A 18 -13.52 6.33 -3.05
N ASP A 19 -13.97 7.09 -4.05
CA ASP A 19 -14.61 8.38 -3.87
C ASP A 19 -15.98 8.23 -3.19
N LEU A 20 -16.79 7.26 -3.61
CA LEU A 20 -18.07 6.95 -2.99
C LEU A 20 -17.91 6.64 -1.49
N GLU A 21 -16.95 5.78 -1.13
CA GLU A 21 -16.66 5.49 0.28
C GLU A 21 -16.25 6.75 1.05
N ALA A 22 -15.34 7.56 0.50
CA ALA A 22 -14.89 8.79 1.14
C ALA A 22 -16.04 9.77 1.38
N GLN A 23 -16.94 9.93 0.42
CA GLN A 23 -18.10 10.82 0.56
C GLN A 23 -19.14 10.28 1.55
N ILE A 24 -19.39 8.97 1.59
CA ILE A 24 -20.26 8.36 2.62
C ILE A 24 -19.67 8.58 4.02
N LEU A 25 -18.36 8.36 4.19
CA LEU A 25 -17.67 8.60 5.45
C LEU A 25 -17.73 10.06 5.88
N GLN A 26 -17.58 11.01 4.94
CA GLN A 26 -17.76 12.44 5.21
C GLN A 26 -19.21 12.79 5.58
N ASN A 27 -20.21 12.21 4.91
CA ASN A 27 -21.62 12.41 5.26
C ASN A 27 -21.88 11.95 6.70
N ILE A 28 -21.39 10.77 7.08
CA ILE A 28 -21.49 10.26 8.46
C ILE A 28 -20.83 11.24 9.43
N ALA A 29 -19.60 11.68 9.15
CA ALA A 29 -18.86 12.61 10.03
C ALA A 29 -19.57 13.97 10.17
N ARG A 30 -20.14 14.50 9.08
CA ARG A 30 -20.90 15.76 9.09
C ARG A 30 -22.14 15.66 9.98
N HIS A 31 -22.84 14.55 9.95
CA HIS A 31 -24.00 14.31 10.81
C HIS A 31 -23.63 14.11 12.30
N LEU A 32 -22.33 13.99 12.64
CA LEU A 32 -21.85 14.01 14.02
C LEU A 32 -21.56 15.42 14.55
N GLN A 33 -21.60 16.48 13.73
CA GLN A 33 -21.47 17.87 14.19
C GLN A 33 -22.49 18.21 15.30
N GLY A 34 -22.16 19.21 16.11
CA GLY A 34 -23.01 19.63 17.26
C GLY A 34 -22.63 18.89 18.54
N TRP A 35 -21.47 18.19 18.56
CA TRP A 35 -20.92 17.63 19.80
C TRP A 35 -20.50 18.73 20.80
N GLU A 36 -20.22 19.93 20.31
CA GLU A 36 -19.86 21.13 21.08
C GLU A 36 -21.07 21.79 21.78
N GLN A 37 -22.30 21.41 21.42
CA GLN A 37 -23.48 21.99 22.02
C GLN A 37 -23.58 21.66 23.52
N PRO A 38 -23.98 22.60 24.38
CA PRO A 38 -24.11 22.43 25.81
C PRO A 38 -25.39 21.66 26.20
N ILE A 39 -25.56 20.47 25.64
CA ILE A 39 -26.65 19.54 25.94
C ILE A 39 -26.11 18.28 26.60
N ASP A 40 -26.95 17.58 27.36
CA ASP A 40 -26.55 16.28 27.89
C ASP A 40 -26.35 15.22 26.78
N THR A 41 -25.63 14.18 27.12
CA THR A 41 -25.23 13.13 26.15
C THR A 41 -26.45 12.36 25.62
N ASP A 42 -27.46 12.09 26.44
CA ASP A 42 -28.65 11.36 26.00
C ASP A 42 -29.49 12.19 25.02
N ARG A 43 -29.63 13.48 25.27
CA ARG A 43 -30.33 14.38 24.35
C ARG A 43 -29.58 14.51 23.02
N TRP A 44 -28.27 14.61 23.06
CA TRP A 44 -27.43 14.58 21.85
C TRP A 44 -27.61 13.25 21.07
N LEU A 45 -27.60 12.11 21.78
CA LEU A 45 -27.83 10.79 21.18
C LEU A 45 -29.19 10.74 20.46
N MET A 46 -30.27 11.18 21.12
CA MET A 46 -31.60 11.17 20.52
C MET A 46 -31.69 12.07 19.27
N GLN A 47 -31.06 13.24 19.30
CA GLN A 47 -31.00 14.13 18.14
C GLN A 47 -30.28 13.46 16.96
N LYS A 48 -29.14 12.83 17.21
CA LYS A 48 -28.35 12.15 16.16
C LYS A 48 -29.06 10.94 15.58
N LEU A 49 -29.77 10.18 16.40
CA LEU A 49 -30.60 9.08 15.91
C LEU A 49 -31.78 9.57 15.04
N ALA A 50 -32.35 10.73 15.32
CA ALA A 50 -33.38 11.32 14.49
C ALA A 50 -32.89 11.78 13.10
N GLU A 51 -31.58 12.03 12.93
CA GLU A 51 -30.98 12.46 11.67
C GLU A 51 -30.76 11.32 10.67
N ILE A 52 -30.93 10.05 11.07
CA ILE A 52 -30.67 8.86 10.22
C ILE A 52 -31.42 8.92 8.88
N GLY A 53 -32.67 9.42 8.92
CA GLY A 53 -33.47 9.54 7.70
C GLY A 53 -32.85 10.46 6.66
N LYS A 54 -32.29 11.60 7.09
CA LYS A 54 -31.58 12.55 6.22
C LYS A 54 -30.30 11.96 5.66
N LEU A 55 -29.47 11.39 6.51
CA LEU A 55 -28.24 10.71 6.11
C LEU A 55 -28.51 9.62 5.06
N ASN A 56 -29.53 8.79 5.27
CA ASN A 56 -29.88 7.75 4.31
C ASN A 56 -30.30 8.33 2.96
N GLN A 57 -31.09 9.41 2.94
CA GLN A 57 -31.47 10.07 1.68
C GLN A 57 -30.27 10.65 0.94
N GLU A 58 -29.32 11.26 1.65
CA GLU A 58 -28.08 11.79 1.06
C GLU A 58 -27.25 10.66 0.45
N ASN A 59 -27.06 9.57 1.18
CA ASN A 59 -26.34 8.41 0.69
C ASN A 59 -27.03 7.71 -0.48
N ILE A 60 -28.37 7.61 -0.49
CA ILE A 60 -29.13 7.08 -1.64
C ILE A 60 -28.88 7.92 -2.90
N ARG A 61 -28.96 9.26 -2.80
CA ARG A 61 -28.71 10.15 -3.94
C ARG A 61 -27.28 10.02 -4.45
N LEU A 62 -26.32 9.94 -3.53
CA LEU A 62 -24.90 9.77 -3.86
C LEU A 62 -24.66 8.44 -4.57
N ILE A 63 -25.16 7.34 -4.02
CA ILE A 63 -25.01 6.00 -4.61
C ILE A 63 -25.70 5.93 -5.99
N ALA A 64 -26.89 6.50 -6.13
CA ALA A 64 -27.59 6.54 -7.41
C ALA A 64 -26.79 7.26 -8.50
N LYS A 65 -26.21 8.42 -8.14
CA LYS A 65 -25.32 9.18 -9.04
C LYS A 65 -24.08 8.37 -9.44
N MET A 66 -23.40 7.77 -8.46
CA MET A 66 -22.16 7.03 -8.69
C MET A 66 -22.41 5.68 -9.39
N SER A 67 -23.58 5.07 -9.19
CA SER A 67 -23.95 3.81 -9.84
C SER A 67 -24.00 3.94 -11.37
N GLY A 68 -24.57 5.00 -11.90
CA GLY A 68 -24.57 5.25 -13.36
C GLY A 68 -23.15 5.41 -13.92
N LEU A 69 -22.30 6.15 -13.22
CA LEU A 69 -20.91 6.36 -13.61
C LEU A 69 -20.11 5.07 -13.57
N SER A 70 -20.26 4.26 -12.51
CA SER A 70 -19.51 3.01 -12.34
C SER A 70 -19.93 1.94 -13.37
N GLN A 71 -21.21 1.84 -13.69
CA GLN A 71 -21.68 0.93 -14.74
C GLN A 71 -21.13 1.32 -16.12
N THR A 72 -21.19 2.60 -16.48
CA THR A 72 -20.61 3.10 -17.73
C THR A 72 -19.10 2.87 -17.81
N ALA A 73 -18.37 3.11 -16.72
CA ALA A 73 -16.94 2.87 -16.65
C ALA A 73 -16.61 1.37 -16.77
N ALA A 74 -17.40 0.49 -16.12
CA ALA A 74 -17.24 -0.95 -16.22
C ALA A 74 -17.52 -1.47 -17.64
N GLU A 75 -18.57 -0.98 -18.32
CA GLU A 75 -18.84 -1.32 -19.71
C GLU A 75 -17.70 -0.91 -20.64
N ARG A 76 -17.17 0.29 -20.47
CA ARG A 76 -15.99 0.75 -21.24
C ARG A 76 -14.79 -0.15 -20.98
N MET A 77 -14.45 -0.40 -19.73
CA MET A 77 -13.36 -1.29 -19.31
C MET A 77 -13.45 -2.67 -19.99
N LEU A 78 -14.64 -3.29 -19.98
CA LEU A 78 -14.84 -4.63 -20.56
C LEU A 78 -14.76 -4.61 -22.10
N ASN A 79 -15.24 -3.53 -22.73
CA ASN A 79 -15.12 -3.37 -24.19
C ASN A 79 -13.65 -3.17 -24.60
N GLU A 80 -12.92 -2.32 -23.90
CA GLU A 80 -11.49 -2.09 -24.16
C GLU A 80 -10.69 -3.38 -23.93
N ALA A 81 -10.93 -4.10 -22.83
CA ALA A 81 -10.27 -5.39 -22.56
C ALA A 81 -10.54 -6.44 -23.65
N ALA A 82 -11.78 -6.52 -24.13
CA ALA A 82 -12.15 -7.43 -25.23
C ALA A 82 -11.51 -6.98 -26.57
N GLN A 83 -11.53 -5.68 -26.88
CA GLN A 83 -10.96 -5.14 -28.11
C GLN A 83 -9.44 -5.34 -28.15
N ASP A 84 -8.74 -5.03 -27.08
CA ASP A 84 -7.29 -5.24 -26.97
C ASP A 84 -6.92 -6.71 -27.16
N ALA A 85 -7.72 -7.62 -26.59
CA ALA A 85 -7.53 -9.06 -26.79
C ALA A 85 -7.67 -9.46 -28.26
N ILE A 86 -8.65 -8.90 -28.97
CA ILE A 86 -8.88 -9.13 -30.40
C ILE A 86 -7.74 -8.54 -31.24
N ASP A 87 -7.40 -7.27 -31.02
CA ASP A 87 -6.40 -6.54 -31.82
C ASP A 87 -5.01 -7.18 -31.73
N ASN A 88 -4.67 -7.72 -30.58
CA ASN A 88 -3.42 -8.42 -30.37
C ASN A 88 -3.35 -9.80 -31.05
N MET A 89 -4.49 -10.44 -31.30
CA MET A 89 -4.55 -11.80 -31.83
C MET A 89 -4.86 -11.86 -33.35
N GLU A 90 -5.75 -11.01 -33.84
CA GLU A 90 -6.23 -11.04 -35.21
C GLU A 90 -5.13 -11.04 -36.29
N PRO A 91 -4.06 -10.21 -36.18
CA PRO A 91 -3.01 -10.23 -37.19
C PRO A 91 -2.33 -11.59 -37.34
N GLY A 92 -2.07 -12.25 -36.21
CA GLY A 92 -1.46 -13.59 -36.19
C GLY A 92 -2.39 -14.66 -36.75
N LEU A 93 -3.65 -14.64 -36.36
CA LEU A 93 -4.66 -15.60 -36.82
C LEU A 93 -4.90 -15.48 -38.34
N ARG A 94 -5.02 -14.24 -38.86
CA ARG A 94 -5.16 -13.99 -40.33
C ARG A 94 -3.93 -14.44 -41.12
N TYR A 95 -2.73 -14.21 -40.56
CA TYR A 95 -1.49 -14.66 -41.21
C TYR A 95 -1.46 -16.19 -41.31
N MET A 96 -1.90 -16.91 -40.28
CA MET A 96 -1.95 -18.37 -40.29
C MET A 96 -3.00 -18.93 -41.24
N ALA A 97 -4.22 -18.37 -41.24
CA ALA A 97 -5.25 -18.77 -42.17
C ALA A 97 -4.79 -18.65 -43.62
N ARG A 98 -4.10 -17.54 -43.99
CA ARG A 98 -3.51 -17.36 -45.32
C ARG A 98 -2.46 -18.40 -45.68
N ARG A 99 -1.79 -18.99 -44.69
CA ARG A 99 -0.79 -20.05 -44.89
C ARG A 99 -1.37 -21.47 -44.78
N GLY A 100 -2.65 -21.62 -44.52
CA GLY A 100 -3.28 -22.93 -44.31
C GLY A 100 -2.89 -23.60 -43.00
N LEU A 101 -2.35 -22.84 -42.00
CA LEU A 101 -1.91 -23.32 -40.70
C LEU A 101 -3.01 -23.21 -39.64
N ALA A 102 -4.08 -22.52 -39.94
CA ALA A 102 -5.29 -22.38 -39.11
C ALA A 102 -6.52 -22.25 -40.00
N GLU A 103 -7.70 -22.52 -39.44
CA GLU A 103 -8.98 -22.26 -40.10
C GLU A 103 -9.21 -20.75 -40.24
N GLU A 104 -9.90 -20.32 -41.32
CA GLU A 104 -10.29 -18.93 -41.48
C GLU A 104 -11.42 -18.60 -40.50
N ALA A 105 -11.07 -18.02 -39.38
CA ALA A 105 -12.03 -17.68 -38.35
C ALA A 105 -12.92 -16.51 -38.78
N VAL A 106 -14.22 -16.58 -38.42
CA VAL A 106 -15.17 -15.47 -38.60
C VAL A 106 -14.63 -14.20 -37.96
N GLN A 107 -14.84 -13.03 -38.56
CA GLN A 107 -14.44 -11.73 -38.00
C GLN A 107 -14.91 -11.62 -36.53
N ALA A 108 -14.07 -11.09 -35.65
CA ALA A 108 -14.32 -11.06 -34.21
C ALA A 108 -15.64 -10.34 -33.84
N ASP A 109 -15.97 -9.25 -34.55
CA ASP A 109 -17.22 -8.50 -34.39
C ASP A 109 -18.47 -9.29 -34.79
N LYS A 110 -18.32 -10.33 -35.61
CA LYS A 110 -19.39 -11.24 -36.04
C LYS A 110 -19.42 -12.54 -35.24
N SER A 111 -18.36 -12.85 -34.49
CA SER A 111 -18.28 -14.09 -33.69
C SER A 111 -19.35 -14.13 -32.59
N LYS A 112 -20.21 -15.18 -32.66
CA LYS A 112 -21.21 -15.42 -31.61
C LYS A 112 -20.56 -15.76 -30.27
N ASN A 113 -19.39 -16.40 -30.29
CA ASN A 113 -18.64 -16.76 -29.08
C ASN A 113 -18.13 -15.52 -28.36
N VAL A 114 -17.47 -14.59 -29.07
CA VAL A 114 -17.00 -13.32 -28.51
C VAL A 114 -18.17 -12.50 -27.95
N LYS A 115 -19.25 -12.32 -28.70
CA LYS A 115 -20.44 -11.59 -28.22
C LYS A 115 -21.03 -12.17 -26.95
N ARG A 116 -21.12 -13.50 -26.83
CA ARG A 116 -21.63 -14.18 -25.65
C ARG A 116 -20.73 -13.96 -24.44
N VAL A 117 -19.42 -14.05 -24.61
CA VAL A 117 -18.43 -13.80 -23.54
C VAL A 117 -18.57 -12.38 -23.02
N VAL A 118 -18.48 -11.36 -23.89
CA VAL A 118 -18.59 -9.96 -23.47
C VAL A 118 -19.92 -9.66 -22.79
N HIS A 119 -21.03 -10.17 -23.32
CA HIS A 119 -22.36 -10.00 -22.71
C HIS A 119 -22.43 -10.61 -21.30
N SER A 120 -21.89 -11.81 -21.11
CA SER A 120 -21.87 -12.48 -19.81
C SER A 120 -21.11 -11.67 -18.76
N PHE A 121 -19.91 -11.19 -19.09
CA PHE A 121 -19.10 -10.40 -18.17
C PHE A 121 -19.68 -9.02 -17.89
N ARG A 122 -20.34 -8.37 -18.84
CA ARG A 122 -21.09 -7.11 -18.58
C ARG A 122 -22.20 -7.33 -17.56
N LYS A 123 -22.98 -8.42 -17.70
CA LYS A 123 -24.01 -8.76 -16.72
C LYS A 123 -23.41 -9.02 -15.34
N GLN A 124 -22.36 -9.83 -15.25
CA GLN A 124 -21.68 -10.12 -13.99
C GLN A 124 -21.11 -8.85 -13.32
N ALA A 125 -20.47 -7.96 -14.08
CA ALA A 125 -19.97 -6.70 -13.55
C ALA A 125 -21.11 -5.83 -12.99
N LYS A 126 -22.20 -5.67 -13.73
CA LYS A 126 -23.39 -4.92 -13.30
C LYS A 126 -23.99 -5.50 -12.02
N ASP A 127 -24.17 -6.80 -11.94
CA ASP A 127 -24.72 -7.47 -10.76
C ASP A 127 -23.81 -7.30 -9.54
N THR A 128 -22.49 -7.40 -9.73
CA THR A 128 -21.49 -7.16 -8.67
C THR A 128 -21.54 -5.72 -8.16
N LEU A 129 -21.57 -4.72 -9.05
CA LEU A 129 -21.64 -3.31 -8.65
C LEU A 129 -22.96 -2.98 -7.94
N ASN A 130 -24.09 -3.51 -8.41
CA ASN A 130 -25.39 -3.32 -7.74
C ASN A 130 -25.40 -3.93 -6.33
N MET A 131 -24.83 -5.12 -6.16
CA MET A 131 -24.67 -5.76 -4.85
C MET A 131 -23.82 -4.88 -3.93
N CYS A 132 -22.66 -4.37 -4.39
CA CYS A 132 -21.81 -3.49 -3.62
C CYS A 132 -22.55 -2.23 -3.17
N ASN A 133 -23.28 -1.59 -4.08
CA ASN A 133 -24.07 -0.38 -3.78
C ASN A 133 -25.12 -0.65 -2.68
N THR A 134 -25.81 -1.78 -2.76
CA THR A 134 -26.81 -2.19 -1.77
C THR A 134 -26.18 -2.42 -0.40
N VAL A 135 -25.06 -3.15 -0.35
CA VAL A 135 -24.32 -3.43 0.89
C VAL A 135 -23.80 -2.14 1.51
N MET A 136 -23.20 -1.26 0.71
CA MET A 136 -22.67 0.03 1.20
C MET A 136 -23.77 0.91 1.81
N LEU A 137 -24.93 1.00 1.17
CA LEU A 137 -26.04 1.78 1.69
C LEU A 137 -26.53 1.24 3.04
N TYR A 138 -26.76 -0.07 3.13
CA TYR A 138 -27.18 -0.71 4.36
C TYR A 138 -26.17 -0.57 5.49
N LYS A 139 -24.89 -0.84 5.18
CA LYS A 139 -23.80 -0.77 6.15
C LYS A 139 -23.48 0.65 6.60
N ALA A 140 -23.64 1.66 5.75
CA ALA A 140 -23.47 3.06 6.15
C ALA A 140 -24.49 3.45 7.26
N SER A 141 -25.74 3.05 7.10
CA SER A 141 -26.79 3.30 8.11
C SER A 141 -26.51 2.54 9.41
N GLU A 142 -26.13 1.26 9.33
CA GLU A 142 -25.77 0.44 10.50
C GLU A 142 -24.56 1.03 11.25
N LYS A 143 -23.49 1.40 10.51
CA LYS A 143 -22.28 2.00 11.10
C LYS A 143 -22.58 3.34 11.77
N TYR A 144 -23.43 4.20 11.18
CA TYR A 144 -23.82 5.45 11.81
C TYR A 144 -24.55 5.23 13.13
N LYS A 145 -25.56 4.34 13.18
CA LYS A 145 -26.28 4.00 14.41
C LYS A 145 -25.32 3.51 15.51
N GLY A 146 -24.45 2.54 15.17
CA GLY A 146 -23.46 2.03 16.09
C GLY A 146 -22.48 3.11 16.56
N LEU A 147 -22.06 3.98 15.66
CA LEU A 147 -21.12 5.07 15.96
C LEU A 147 -21.72 6.07 16.95
N VAL A 148 -22.94 6.55 16.72
CA VAL A 148 -23.64 7.48 17.61
C VAL A 148 -23.82 6.87 19.00
N SER A 149 -24.22 5.61 19.08
CA SER A 149 -24.34 4.88 20.36
C SER A 149 -22.99 4.72 21.07
N ASN A 150 -21.93 4.39 20.33
CA ASN A 150 -20.58 4.24 20.89
C ASN A 150 -20.02 5.58 21.40
N ILE A 151 -20.25 6.69 20.67
CA ILE A 151 -19.82 8.03 21.09
C ILE A 151 -20.50 8.40 22.41
N ALA A 152 -21.81 8.17 22.52
CA ALA A 152 -22.53 8.42 23.78
C ALA A 152 -21.98 7.58 24.92
N GLN A 153 -21.76 6.29 24.71
CA GLN A 153 -21.20 5.38 25.71
C GLN A 153 -19.77 5.77 26.12
N GLU A 154 -18.90 6.09 25.17
CA GLU A 154 -17.54 6.53 25.46
C GLU A 154 -17.53 7.87 26.21
N ALA A 155 -18.36 8.86 25.80
CA ALA A 155 -18.49 10.11 26.51
C ALA A 155 -18.92 9.91 27.97
N TRP A 156 -19.85 9.00 28.21
CA TRP A 156 -20.28 8.61 29.55
C TRP A 156 -19.16 7.97 30.36
N ASN A 157 -18.39 7.08 29.76
CA ASN A 157 -17.25 6.42 30.41
C ASN A 157 -16.17 7.44 30.80
N ILE A 158 -15.88 8.41 29.95
CA ILE A 158 -14.91 9.49 30.23
C ILE A 158 -15.40 10.34 31.41
N LEU A 159 -16.66 10.73 31.41
CA LEU A 159 -17.26 11.52 32.50
C LEU A 159 -17.25 10.77 33.84
N ASN A 160 -17.52 9.46 33.83
CA ASN A 160 -17.63 8.64 35.04
C ASN A 160 -16.29 8.10 35.53
N SER A 161 -15.21 8.19 34.75
CA SER A 161 -13.92 7.57 35.09
C SER A 161 -13.16 8.25 36.25
N GLY A 162 -13.70 9.33 36.80
CA GLY A 162 -13.11 9.99 38.00
C GLY A 162 -11.66 10.49 37.79
N ALA A 163 -11.15 10.49 36.56
CA ALA A 163 -9.86 11.08 36.21
C ALA A 163 -9.95 12.58 36.52
N GLY A 164 -9.48 12.98 37.69
CA GLY A 164 -9.67 14.23 38.40
C GLY A 164 -9.26 15.52 37.69
N GLY A 165 -9.59 15.66 36.43
CA GLY A 165 -9.56 16.87 35.66
C GLY A 165 -10.98 17.19 35.26
N VAL A 166 -11.38 18.46 35.33
CA VAL A 166 -12.67 18.98 34.92
C VAL A 166 -12.82 18.79 33.40
N VAL A 167 -13.00 17.53 32.95
CA VAL A 167 -13.36 17.27 31.55
C VAL A 167 -14.83 17.63 31.41
N SER A 168 -15.12 18.66 30.65
CA SER A 168 -16.49 19.05 30.37
C SER A 168 -17.20 17.96 29.56
N GLY A 169 -18.54 17.90 29.63
CA GLY A 169 -19.32 16.98 28.80
C GLY A 169 -19.11 17.21 27.28
N VAL A 170 -18.69 18.42 26.90
CA VAL A 170 -18.30 18.78 25.54
C VAL A 170 -16.96 18.16 25.19
N GLU A 171 -15.94 18.28 26.02
CA GLU A 171 -14.61 17.69 25.81
C GLU A 171 -14.66 16.16 25.73
N SER A 172 -15.45 15.53 26.60
CA SER A 172 -15.60 14.07 26.57
C SER A 172 -16.24 13.58 25.27
N ARG A 173 -17.24 14.30 24.75
CA ARG A 173 -17.83 13.98 23.44
C ARG A 173 -16.88 14.25 22.28
N GLN A 174 -16.10 15.32 22.32
CA GLN A 174 -15.07 15.60 21.31
C GLN A 174 -14.06 14.44 21.21
N GLN A 175 -13.54 14.01 22.35
CA GLN A 175 -12.58 12.90 22.40
C GLN A 175 -13.21 11.59 21.88
N ALA A 176 -14.46 11.32 22.26
CA ALA A 176 -15.21 10.15 21.81
C ALA A 176 -15.47 10.20 20.29
N VAL A 177 -15.93 11.36 19.77
CA VAL A 177 -16.14 11.59 18.33
C VAL A 177 -14.85 11.34 17.55
N ARG A 178 -13.73 11.94 17.98
CA ARG A 178 -12.41 11.76 17.34
C ARG A 178 -11.98 10.30 17.30
N ARG A 179 -12.09 9.59 18.42
CA ARG A 179 -11.74 8.17 18.52
C ARG A 179 -12.61 7.30 17.62
N CYS A 180 -13.91 7.51 17.66
CA CYS A 180 -14.87 6.76 16.85
C CYS A 180 -14.73 7.05 15.35
N ILE A 181 -14.44 8.28 14.95
CA ILE A 181 -14.12 8.63 13.55
C ILE A 181 -12.87 7.87 13.08
N ARG A 182 -11.81 7.82 13.89
CA ARG A 182 -10.60 7.04 13.59
C ARG A 182 -10.91 5.56 13.42
N GLN A 183 -11.67 4.97 14.34
CA GLN A 183 -12.08 3.56 14.25
C GLN A 183 -12.94 3.29 13.00
N LEU A 184 -13.86 4.19 12.66
CA LEU A 184 -14.66 4.08 11.46
C LEU A 184 -13.80 4.17 10.20
N ASN A 185 -12.88 5.14 10.14
CA ASN A 185 -11.94 5.27 9.02
C ASN A 185 -11.03 4.04 8.87
N ASP A 186 -10.63 3.43 10.00
CA ASP A 186 -9.83 2.20 9.99
C ASP A 186 -10.57 1.01 9.37
N LYS A 187 -11.87 0.88 9.65
CA LYS A 187 -12.72 -0.21 9.16
C LYS A 187 -13.33 0.08 7.78
N GLY A 188 -13.57 1.35 7.46
CA GLY A 188 -14.27 1.79 6.26
C GLY A 188 -15.75 1.40 6.22
N ILE A 189 -16.38 1.62 5.06
CA ILE A 189 -17.74 1.18 4.76
C ILE A 189 -17.68 -0.09 3.90
N PRO A 190 -18.14 -1.24 4.38
CA PRO A 190 -18.08 -2.47 3.59
C PRO A 190 -18.90 -2.38 2.30
N ALA A 191 -18.32 -2.87 1.20
CA ALA A 191 -19.01 -3.12 -0.07
C ALA A 191 -19.39 -4.59 -0.25
N PHE A 192 -18.80 -5.49 0.55
CA PHE A 192 -19.07 -6.91 0.51
C PHE A 192 -18.82 -7.54 1.89
N VAL A 193 -19.64 -8.50 2.24
CA VAL A 193 -19.46 -9.34 3.44
C VAL A 193 -19.39 -10.79 3.00
N ASP A 194 -18.30 -11.48 3.30
CA ASP A 194 -18.10 -12.86 2.88
C ASP A 194 -18.89 -13.86 3.78
N LYS A 195 -18.92 -15.13 3.37
CA LYS A 195 -19.64 -16.20 4.12
C LYS A 195 -19.13 -16.41 5.55
N ARG A 196 -17.93 -15.92 5.86
CA ARG A 196 -17.34 -15.98 7.20
C ARG A 196 -17.59 -14.69 8.00
N GLY A 197 -18.41 -13.77 7.48
CA GLY A 197 -18.71 -12.48 8.11
C GLY A 197 -17.60 -11.43 8.00
N ARG A 198 -16.55 -11.64 7.19
CA ARG A 198 -15.50 -10.61 7.00
C ARG A 198 -16.02 -9.50 6.09
N GLU A 199 -15.89 -8.29 6.56
CA GLU A 199 -16.23 -7.07 5.83
C GLU A 199 -15.08 -6.67 4.90
N TRP A 200 -15.40 -6.40 3.64
CA TRP A 200 -14.44 -5.97 2.61
C TRP A 200 -14.80 -4.55 2.17
N THR A 201 -13.83 -3.65 2.21
CA THR A 201 -14.01 -2.28 1.73
C THR A 201 -14.20 -2.25 0.20
N PRO A 202 -14.78 -1.17 -0.35
CA PRO A 202 -14.89 -0.99 -1.80
C PRO A 202 -13.51 -1.06 -2.48
N GLU A 203 -12.51 -0.41 -1.92
CA GLU A 203 -11.13 -0.44 -2.43
C GLU A 203 -10.58 -1.87 -2.53
N ALA A 204 -10.89 -2.74 -1.57
CA ALA A 204 -10.41 -4.11 -1.59
C ALA A 204 -11.23 -5.01 -2.53
N TYR A 205 -12.55 -4.96 -2.42
CA TYR A 205 -13.43 -5.89 -3.12
C TYR A 205 -13.71 -5.48 -4.57
N VAL A 206 -14.12 -4.22 -4.81
CA VAL A 206 -14.47 -3.75 -6.17
C VAL A 206 -13.24 -3.77 -7.06
N ASN A 207 -12.10 -3.29 -6.56
CA ASN A 207 -10.83 -3.33 -7.28
C ASN A 207 -10.46 -4.77 -7.68
N MET A 208 -10.52 -5.72 -6.73
CA MET A 208 -10.27 -7.13 -7.04
C MET A 208 -11.26 -7.67 -8.07
N ALA A 209 -12.55 -7.44 -7.87
CA ALA A 209 -13.61 -7.97 -8.73
C ALA A 209 -13.51 -7.41 -10.15
N MET A 210 -13.35 -6.11 -10.31
CA MET A 210 -13.31 -5.46 -11.63
C MET A 210 -12.03 -5.81 -12.40
N ARG A 211 -10.87 -5.86 -11.75
CA ARG A 211 -9.64 -6.33 -12.41
C ARG A 211 -9.73 -7.77 -12.86
N ASN A 212 -10.26 -8.64 -12.01
CA ASN A 212 -10.46 -10.04 -12.40
C ASN A 212 -11.46 -10.15 -13.54
N THR A 213 -12.56 -9.39 -13.51
CA THR A 213 -13.57 -9.41 -14.57
C THR A 213 -12.98 -8.90 -15.90
N ALA A 214 -12.22 -7.79 -15.91
CA ALA A 214 -11.55 -7.27 -17.11
C ALA A 214 -10.58 -8.31 -17.70
N ARG A 215 -9.71 -8.87 -16.84
CA ARG A 215 -8.77 -9.90 -17.27
C ARG A 215 -9.49 -11.14 -17.82
N SER A 216 -10.44 -11.67 -17.07
CA SER A 216 -11.18 -12.88 -17.51
C SER A 216 -11.94 -12.62 -18.80
N THR A 217 -12.42 -11.40 -19.04
CA THR A 217 -13.01 -11.02 -20.32
C THR A 217 -11.99 -11.11 -21.46
N ALA A 218 -10.80 -10.52 -21.29
CA ALA A 218 -9.75 -10.61 -22.29
C ALA A 218 -9.31 -12.05 -22.56
N GLU A 219 -9.10 -12.84 -21.49
CA GLU A 219 -8.69 -14.25 -21.58
C GLU A 219 -9.72 -15.14 -22.25
N GLU A 220 -11.01 -15.01 -21.92
CA GLU A 220 -12.07 -15.79 -22.53
C GLU A 220 -12.32 -15.39 -24.00
N VAL A 221 -12.13 -14.12 -24.34
CA VAL A 221 -12.13 -13.67 -25.74
C VAL A 221 -10.95 -14.27 -26.49
N GLN A 222 -9.75 -14.29 -25.90
CA GLN A 222 -8.59 -14.95 -26.50
C GLN A 222 -8.83 -16.45 -26.70
N ASP A 223 -9.37 -17.14 -25.69
CA ASP A 223 -9.68 -18.58 -25.76
C ASP A 223 -10.72 -18.88 -26.85
N ALA A 224 -11.73 -18.02 -27.00
CA ALA A 224 -12.71 -18.16 -28.08
C ALA A 224 -12.01 -18.05 -29.45
N ARG A 225 -11.08 -17.11 -29.61
CA ARG A 225 -10.31 -16.92 -30.86
C ARG A 225 -9.31 -18.04 -31.12
N ILE A 226 -8.60 -18.53 -30.07
CA ILE A 226 -7.67 -19.66 -30.16
C ILE A 226 -8.41 -20.92 -30.63
N ARG A 227 -9.59 -21.19 -30.06
CA ARG A 227 -10.44 -22.33 -30.46
C ARG A 227 -10.97 -22.17 -31.89
N ASP A 228 -11.44 -20.97 -32.28
CA ASP A 228 -11.91 -20.69 -33.62
C ASP A 228 -10.81 -20.90 -34.69
N ALA A 229 -9.53 -20.82 -34.30
CA ALA A 229 -8.36 -21.00 -35.17
C ALA A 229 -7.71 -22.40 -35.05
N GLY A 230 -8.24 -23.30 -34.21
CA GLY A 230 -7.69 -24.65 -34.01
C GLY A 230 -6.32 -24.71 -33.31
N CYS A 231 -5.92 -23.66 -32.58
CA CYS A 231 -4.65 -23.61 -31.87
C CYS A 231 -4.78 -24.16 -30.46
N HIS A 232 -3.67 -24.70 -29.90
CA HIS A 232 -3.66 -25.24 -28.53
C HIS A 232 -2.42 -24.90 -27.71
N LEU A 233 -1.35 -24.36 -28.31
CA LEU A 233 -0.17 -23.92 -27.58
C LEU A 233 -0.27 -22.44 -27.21
N ILE A 234 0.10 -22.12 -25.96
CA ILE A 234 0.11 -20.77 -25.41
C ILE A 234 1.46 -20.48 -24.75
N GLN A 235 1.90 -19.22 -24.80
CA GLN A 235 3.00 -18.72 -24.02
C GLN A 235 2.50 -17.80 -22.90
N ILE A 236 3.03 -17.95 -21.70
CA ILE A 236 2.78 -17.02 -20.59
C ILE A 236 3.78 -15.86 -20.69
N ASP A 237 3.31 -14.63 -20.53
CA ASP A 237 4.17 -13.45 -20.49
C ASP A 237 5.00 -13.37 -19.20
N SER A 238 5.85 -12.32 -19.09
CA SER A 238 6.76 -12.14 -17.98
C SER A 238 6.78 -10.70 -17.52
N HIS A 239 6.94 -10.49 -16.21
CA HIS A 239 7.13 -9.17 -15.63
C HIS A 239 7.96 -9.24 -14.34
N SER A 240 8.64 -8.15 -14.03
CA SER A 240 9.43 -7.99 -12.82
C SER A 240 8.57 -8.03 -11.55
N GLY A 241 9.08 -8.65 -10.49
CA GLY A 241 8.40 -8.73 -9.20
C GLY A 241 7.10 -9.54 -9.25
N ALA A 242 7.05 -10.58 -10.07
CA ALA A 242 5.92 -11.50 -10.14
C ALA A 242 5.72 -12.24 -8.81
N ARG A 243 4.47 -12.59 -8.51
CA ARG A 243 4.18 -13.43 -7.34
C ARG A 243 4.94 -14.75 -7.43
N PRO A 244 5.51 -15.29 -6.34
CA PRO A 244 6.37 -16.49 -6.38
C PRO A 244 5.74 -17.69 -7.10
N LYS A 245 4.44 -17.95 -6.90
CA LYS A 245 3.74 -19.01 -7.62
C LYS A 245 3.62 -18.78 -9.13
N CYS A 246 3.48 -17.52 -9.54
CA CYS A 246 3.40 -17.17 -10.96
C CYS A 246 4.79 -17.14 -11.62
N ALA A 247 5.82 -16.72 -10.88
CA ALA A 247 7.16 -16.53 -11.41
C ALA A 247 7.75 -17.80 -12.04
N LYS A 248 7.43 -18.98 -11.49
CA LYS A 248 7.87 -20.27 -12.03
C LYS A 248 7.27 -20.61 -13.41
N ASP A 249 6.14 -20.01 -13.76
CA ASP A 249 5.40 -20.26 -14.99
C ASP A 249 5.68 -19.23 -16.08
N GLN A 250 6.39 -18.12 -15.75
CA GLN A 250 6.73 -17.05 -16.68
C GLN A 250 7.54 -17.55 -17.87
N GLY A 251 7.18 -17.07 -19.05
CA GLY A 251 7.88 -17.34 -20.30
C GLY A 251 7.71 -18.74 -20.85
N LYS A 252 7.11 -19.67 -20.09
CA LYS A 252 6.90 -21.06 -20.55
C LYS A 252 5.81 -21.14 -21.61
N ILE A 253 5.96 -22.16 -22.47
CA ILE A 253 4.94 -22.56 -23.41
C ILE A 253 4.18 -23.75 -22.83
N PHE A 254 2.86 -23.67 -22.86
CA PHE A 254 1.97 -24.71 -22.36
C PHE A 254 1.02 -25.21 -23.45
N ASP A 255 0.68 -26.50 -23.37
CA ASP A 255 -0.34 -27.10 -24.21
C ASP A 255 -1.68 -27.18 -23.46
N LEU A 256 -2.70 -26.49 -23.97
CA LEU A 256 -4.05 -26.50 -23.40
C LEU A 256 -4.70 -27.91 -23.42
N ASN A 257 -4.22 -28.81 -24.29
CA ASN A 257 -4.61 -30.23 -24.34
C ASN A 257 -3.80 -31.11 -23.40
N ASN A 258 -2.94 -30.52 -22.55
CA ASN A 258 -2.10 -31.20 -21.58
C ASN A 258 -1.04 -32.16 -22.19
N GLY A 259 -0.62 -31.92 -23.41
CA GLY A 259 0.53 -32.57 -24.01
C GLY A 259 1.85 -32.01 -23.50
N SER A 260 2.94 -32.74 -23.68
CA SER A 260 4.30 -32.29 -23.42
C SER A 260 5.23 -32.72 -24.54
N GLY A 261 6.24 -31.90 -24.84
CA GLY A 261 7.18 -32.23 -25.91
C GLY A 261 8.00 -31.03 -26.33
N TYR A 262 8.36 -31.03 -27.60
CA TYR A 262 9.10 -29.95 -28.24
C TYR A 262 8.36 -29.46 -29.48
N THR A 263 8.43 -28.18 -29.72
CA THR A 263 7.96 -27.52 -30.95
C THR A 263 9.08 -26.66 -31.51
N GLU A 264 8.88 -26.09 -32.70
CA GLU A 264 9.86 -25.21 -33.32
C GLU A 264 9.26 -23.81 -33.48
N ASP A 265 10.10 -22.79 -33.32
CA ASP A 265 9.73 -21.40 -33.60
C ASP A 265 9.89 -21.05 -35.09
N LEU A 266 9.62 -19.79 -35.45
CA LEU A 266 9.78 -19.27 -36.82
C LEU A 266 11.19 -19.51 -37.41
N HIS A 267 12.20 -19.60 -36.56
CA HIS A 267 13.61 -19.79 -36.96
C HIS A 267 14.07 -21.25 -36.86
N GLY A 268 13.16 -22.20 -36.62
CA GLY A 268 13.50 -23.61 -36.44
C GLY A 268 14.16 -23.91 -35.08
N LYS A 269 14.15 -22.96 -34.13
CA LYS A 269 14.66 -23.20 -32.79
C LYS A 269 13.72 -24.12 -32.04
N LYS A 270 14.25 -25.21 -31.52
CA LYS A 270 13.54 -26.19 -30.71
C LYS A 270 13.21 -25.62 -29.34
N ILE A 271 11.91 -25.60 -28.97
CA ILE A 271 11.38 -25.03 -27.73
C ILE A 271 10.55 -26.10 -27.03
N GLN A 272 10.76 -26.26 -25.73
CA GLN A 272 9.98 -27.20 -24.90
C GLN A 272 8.62 -26.58 -24.55
N TYR A 273 7.58 -27.40 -24.63
CA TYR A 273 6.26 -27.08 -24.09
C TYR A 273 5.83 -28.07 -23.01
N TYR A 274 5.00 -27.59 -22.10
CA TYR A 274 4.59 -28.30 -20.89
C TYR A 274 3.08 -28.50 -20.87
N PRO A 275 2.55 -29.53 -20.16
CA PRO A 275 1.12 -29.69 -19.99
C PRO A 275 0.55 -28.52 -19.17
N TRP A 276 -0.62 -28.00 -19.57
CA TRP A 276 -1.24 -26.86 -18.89
C TRP A 276 -1.56 -27.13 -17.42
N ASN A 277 -1.95 -28.35 -17.08
CA ASN A 277 -2.21 -28.78 -15.70
C ASN A 277 -0.96 -28.86 -14.82
N SER A 278 0.26 -28.72 -15.36
CA SER A 278 1.50 -28.61 -14.58
C SER A 278 1.79 -27.19 -14.11
N SER A 279 1.06 -26.20 -14.65
CA SER A 279 1.13 -24.81 -14.19
C SER A 279 0.38 -24.62 -12.85
N SER A 280 0.50 -23.44 -12.26
CA SER A 280 -0.30 -23.05 -11.08
C SER A 280 -1.71 -22.56 -11.46
N TYR A 281 -2.16 -22.77 -12.68
CA TYR A 281 -3.51 -22.39 -13.13
C TYR A 281 -4.59 -23.14 -12.33
N GLY A 282 -5.68 -22.41 -12.01
CA GLY A 282 -6.76 -22.94 -11.17
C GLY A 282 -6.56 -22.73 -9.67
N GLU A 283 -5.36 -22.38 -9.22
CA GLU A 283 -5.15 -21.96 -7.84
C GLU A 283 -5.51 -20.46 -7.68
N PRO A 284 -6.19 -20.06 -6.60
CA PRO A 284 -6.61 -18.66 -6.40
C PRO A 284 -5.45 -17.67 -6.47
N ASP A 285 -4.26 -18.06 -6.03
CA ASP A 285 -3.03 -17.29 -6.00
C ASP A 285 -1.99 -17.74 -7.05
N GLY A 286 -2.38 -18.59 -7.98
CA GLY A 286 -1.57 -19.10 -9.08
C GLY A 286 -1.56 -18.21 -10.31
N ILE A 287 -1.00 -18.76 -11.40
CA ILE A 287 -0.96 -18.08 -12.71
C ILE A 287 -2.39 -17.86 -13.22
N LEU A 288 -2.66 -16.67 -13.75
CA LEU A 288 -3.99 -16.21 -14.15
C LEU A 288 -5.04 -16.27 -13.01
N GLY A 289 -4.62 -16.46 -11.75
CA GLY A 289 -5.47 -16.41 -10.56
C GLY A 289 -5.79 -14.99 -10.09
N ILE A 290 -6.40 -14.85 -8.91
CA ILE A 290 -6.84 -13.56 -8.35
C ILE A 290 -5.67 -12.57 -8.25
N ASN A 291 -5.83 -11.36 -8.80
CA ASN A 291 -4.80 -10.33 -8.86
C ASN A 291 -3.48 -10.76 -9.56
N CYS A 292 -3.50 -11.80 -10.37
CA CYS A 292 -2.39 -12.11 -11.24
C CYS A 292 -2.26 -11.04 -12.33
N GLY A 293 -1.03 -10.70 -12.67
CA GLY A 293 -0.76 -9.71 -13.72
C GLY A 293 -0.34 -10.32 -15.06
N HIS A 294 -0.23 -11.64 -15.13
CA HIS A 294 0.18 -12.34 -16.33
C HIS A 294 -0.97 -12.52 -17.31
N HIS A 295 -0.59 -12.65 -18.60
CA HIS A 295 -1.46 -12.99 -19.72
C HIS A 295 -0.91 -14.20 -20.47
N LYS A 296 -1.78 -14.89 -21.20
CA LYS A 296 -1.41 -15.97 -22.11
C LYS A 296 -1.53 -15.49 -23.55
N TRP A 297 -0.58 -15.90 -24.36
CA TRP A 297 -0.52 -15.56 -25.78
C TRP A 297 -0.50 -16.83 -26.62
N PRO A 298 -1.22 -16.92 -27.73
CA PRO A 298 -1.14 -18.09 -28.59
C PRO A 298 0.29 -18.25 -29.12
N PHE A 299 0.82 -19.45 -29.03
CA PHE A 299 2.10 -19.81 -29.63
C PHE A 299 1.85 -20.77 -30.79
N ILE A 300 2.31 -20.39 -31.96
CA ILE A 300 2.04 -21.10 -33.19
C ILE A 300 3.38 -21.61 -33.72
N PRO A 301 3.54 -22.95 -33.79
CA PRO A 301 4.74 -23.59 -34.32
C PRO A 301 5.08 -23.07 -35.71
N GLY A 302 6.37 -22.79 -35.95
CA GLY A 302 6.87 -22.29 -37.23
C GLY A 302 6.46 -20.87 -37.62
N VAL A 303 5.71 -20.16 -36.75
CA VAL A 303 5.21 -18.79 -37.00
C VAL A 303 5.66 -17.82 -35.94
N ASN A 304 5.52 -18.16 -34.65
CA ASN A 304 5.93 -17.31 -33.57
C ASN A 304 7.35 -17.59 -33.11
N ILE A 305 8.00 -16.58 -32.54
CA ILE A 305 9.20 -16.74 -31.71
C ILE A 305 8.80 -16.67 -30.23
N GLN A 306 9.54 -17.32 -29.37
CA GLN A 306 9.38 -17.16 -27.94
C GLN A 306 9.82 -15.77 -27.54
N ARG A 307 8.87 -14.93 -27.07
CA ARG A 307 9.10 -13.50 -26.77
C ARG A 307 9.30 -13.21 -25.31
N HIS A 308 8.75 -14.06 -24.43
CA HIS A 308 8.74 -13.83 -22.99
C HIS A 308 9.69 -14.81 -22.32
N PHE A 309 10.48 -14.28 -21.40
CA PHE A 309 11.42 -15.01 -20.55
C PHE A 309 11.34 -14.44 -19.13
N PRO A 310 11.70 -15.21 -18.09
CA PRO A 310 11.83 -14.66 -16.75
C PRO A 310 12.72 -13.42 -16.75
N THR A 311 12.26 -12.33 -16.11
CA THR A 311 12.95 -11.05 -16.12
C THR A 311 14.12 -10.99 -15.14
N GLU A 312 14.03 -11.79 -14.06
CA GLU A 312 15.04 -11.86 -13.00
C GLU A 312 15.18 -13.29 -12.48
N TYR A 313 16.25 -13.53 -11.70
CA TYR A 313 16.37 -14.73 -10.87
C TYR A 313 15.31 -14.71 -9.77
N MET A 314 14.85 -15.88 -9.33
CA MET A 314 13.74 -16.05 -8.38
C MET A 314 13.93 -15.25 -7.10
N ASP A 315 15.13 -15.25 -6.50
CA ASP A 315 15.42 -14.52 -5.27
C ASP A 315 15.28 -13.00 -5.44
N ALA A 316 15.76 -12.47 -6.57
CA ALA A 316 15.62 -11.04 -6.90
C ALA A 316 14.17 -10.67 -7.16
N ASN A 317 13.41 -11.52 -7.86
CA ASN A 317 11.98 -11.37 -8.09
C ASN A 317 11.21 -11.33 -6.76
N ASP A 318 11.47 -12.26 -5.85
CA ASP A 318 10.79 -12.34 -4.56
C ASP A 318 11.07 -11.13 -3.67
N LYS A 319 12.31 -10.63 -3.70
CA LYS A 319 12.68 -9.38 -3.01
C LYS A 319 11.89 -8.21 -3.57
N LEU A 320 11.87 -8.04 -4.89
CA LEU A 320 11.13 -6.94 -5.54
C LEU A 320 9.63 -7.06 -5.30
N TYR A 321 9.06 -8.26 -5.35
CA TYR A 321 7.66 -8.50 -5.00
C TYR A 321 7.33 -8.01 -3.58
N LYS A 322 8.13 -8.37 -2.57
CA LYS A 322 7.94 -7.90 -1.19
C LYS A 322 8.02 -6.38 -1.10
N GLN A 323 8.97 -5.76 -1.78
CA GLN A 323 9.13 -4.29 -1.81
C GLN A 323 7.92 -3.60 -2.44
N THR A 324 7.35 -4.14 -3.51
CA THR A 324 6.11 -3.59 -4.10
C THR A 324 4.91 -3.69 -3.14
N GLN A 325 4.83 -4.76 -2.33
CA GLN A 325 3.76 -4.88 -1.32
C GLN A 325 3.87 -3.80 -0.22
N VAL A 326 5.09 -3.48 0.21
CA VAL A 326 5.33 -2.39 1.16
C VAL A 326 4.93 -1.03 0.56
N GLN A 327 5.30 -0.76 -0.69
CA GLN A 327 4.85 0.47 -1.39
C GLN A 327 3.33 0.56 -1.41
N ARG A 328 2.63 -0.49 -1.82
CA ARG A 328 1.16 -0.52 -1.86
C ARG A 328 0.52 -0.34 -0.48
N ALA A 329 1.13 -0.87 0.57
CA ALA A 329 0.66 -0.65 1.94
C ALA A 329 0.78 0.82 2.35
N LEU A 330 1.89 1.48 2.01
CA LEU A 330 2.08 2.91 2.27
C LEU A 330 1.13 3.79 1.46
N GLU A 331 0.88 3.47 0.19
CA GLU A 331 -0.10 4.18 -0.66
C GLU A 331 -1.52 4.11 -0.06
N ARG A 332 -1.95 2.93 0.42
CA ARG A 332 -3.23 2.77 1.13
C ARG A 332 -3.28 3.57 2.41
N GLU A 333 -2.20 3.57 3.18
CA GLU A 333 -2.13 4.34 4.43
C GLU A 333 -2.21 5.85 4.18
N VAL A 334 -1.59 6.36 3.11
CA VAL A 334 -1.74 7.77 2.69
C VAL A 334 -3.20 8.10 2.39
N ARG A 335 -3.91 7.27 1.60
CA ARG A 335 -5.33 7.51 1.32
C ARG A 335 -6.19 7.46 2.57
N LYS A 336 -5.95 6.50 3.45
CA LYS A 336 -6.65 6.36 4.73
C LYS A 336 -6.48 7.61 5.61
N GLN A 337 -5.28 8.15 5.69
CA GLN A 337 -5.00 9.35 6.48
C GLN A 337 -5.58 10.63 5.85
N LYS A 338 -5.62 10.71 4.51
CA LYS A 338 -6.35 11.78 3.83
C LYS A 338 -7.84 11.74 4.17
N ARG A 339 -8.47 10.56 4.15
CA ARG A 339 -9.88 10.40 4.59
C ARG A 339 -10.06 10.78 6.05
N GLU A 340 -9.12 10.43 6.95
CA GLU A 340 -9.15 10.83 8.36
C GLU A 340 -9.20 12.35 8.50
N CYS A 341 -8.34 13.09 7.78
CA CYS A 341 -8.37 14.56 7.77
C CYS A 341 -9.73 15.09 7.30
N MET A 342 -10.26 14.56 6.19
CA MET A 342 -11.55 14.96 5.62
C MET A 342 -12.73 14.70 6.58
N MET A 343 -12.72 13.57 7.27
CA MET A 343 -13.77 13.22 8.23
C MET A 343 -13.72 14.09 9.49
N LEU A 344 -12.53 14.35 10.02
CA LEU A 344 -12.37 15.22 11.20
C LEU A 344 -12.74 16.68 10.89
N ASP A 345 -12.38 17.17 9.69
CA ASP A 345 -12.82 18.47 9.20
C ASP A 345 -14.35 18.54 9.04
N ALA A 346 -14.94 17.52 8.42
CA ALA A 346 -16.41 17.42 8.27
C ALA A 346 -17.15 17.32 9.62
N ALA A 347 -16.50 16.80 10.66
CA ALA A 347 -17.01 16.75 12.02
C ALA A 347 -16.77 18.05 12.82
N GLY A 348 -15.98 19.00 12.29
CA GLY A 348 -15.63 20.26 12.96
C GLY A 348 -14.51 20.13 14.00
N ASP A 349 -13.74 19.03 14.00
CA ASP A 349 -12.65 18.78 14.95
C ASP A 349 -11.31 19.28 14.41
N GLN A 350 -11.03 20.58 14.56
CA GLN A 350 -9.82 21.21 14.04
C GLN A 350 -8.53 20.66 14.68
N GLU A 351 -8.53 20.39 15.97
CA GLU A 351 -7.38 19.78 16.66
C GLU A 351 -7.09 18.38 16.09
N GLY A 352 -8.14 17.57 15.89
CA GLY A 352 -8.01 16.27 15.24
C GLY A 352 -7.46 16.35 13.82
N VAL A 353 -7.87 17.39 13.04
CA VAL A 353 -7.32 17.66 11.70
C VAL A 353 -5.83 17.96 11.75
N GLU A 354 -5.37 18.77 12.71
CA GLU A 354 -3.94 19.08 12.87
C GLU A 354 -3.12 17.83 13.17
N GLU A 355 -3.57 17.01 14.11
CA GLU A 355 -2.91 15.72 14.43
C GLU A 355 -2.86 14.77 13.22
N ALA A 356 -4.00 14.58 12.53
CA ALA A 356 -4.09 13.72 11.37
C ALA A 356 -3.21 14.21 10.21
N SER A 357 -3.11 15.53 10.00
CA SER A 357 -2.28 16.14 8.96
C SER A 357 -0.79 15.92 9.19
N VAL A 358 -0.33 15.98 10.44
CA VAL A 358 1.06 15.64 10.79
C VAL A 358 1.37 14.18 10.48
N LYS A 359 0.45 13.27 10.86
CA LYS A 359 0.56 11.83 10.58
C LYS A 359 0.59 11.56 9.07
N LEU A 360 -0.30 12.21 8.31
CA LEU A 360 -0.33 12.14 6.85
C LEU A 360 1.02 12.55 6.25
N LYS A 361 1.57 13.69 6.67
CA LYS A 361 2.85 14.19 6.16
C LYS A 361 3.99 13.23 6.45
N HIS A 362 3.99 12.62 7.63
CA HIS A 362 4.96 11.57 7.98
C HIS A 362 4.89 10.39 6.99
N THR A 363 3.69 9.89 6.71
CA THR A 363 3.50 8.74 5.82
C THR A 363 3.84 9.07 4.36
N GLU A 364 3.47 10.27 3.87
CA GLU A 364 3.86 10.75 2.53
C GLU A 364 5.37 10.81 2.35
N ASN A 365 6.08 11.29 3.36
CA ASN A 365 7.54 11.34 3.36
C ASN A 365 8.14 9.93 3.41
N LYS A 366 7.61 9.05 4.26
CA LYS A 366 8.03 7.65 4.33
C LYS A 366 7.90 6.97 2.96
N LEU A 367 6.78 7.13 2.30
CA LEU A 367 6.55 6.60 0.95
C LEU A 367 7.54 7.20 -0.07
N LYS A 368 7.74 8.52 -0.03
CA LYS A 368 8.68 9.22 -0.94
C LYS A 368 10.10 8.66 -0.81
N TYR A 369 10.60 8.55 0.40
CA TYR A 369 11.96 8.05 0.62
C TYR A 369 12.06 6.54 0.35
N TYR A 370 11.07 5.75 0.73
CA TYR A 370 11.06 4.32 0.45
C TYR A 370 11.19 4.05 -1.05
N VAL A 371 10.39 4.73 -1.88
CA VAL A 371 10.47 4.57 -3.33
C VAL A 371 11.79 5.10 -3.90
N LYS A 372 12.28 6.26 -3.40
CA LYS A 372 13.55 6.84 -3.86
C LYS A 372 14.74 5.90 -3.62
N ASP A 373 14.76 5.23 -2.46
CA ASP A 373 15.91 4.44 -2.01
C ASP A 373 15.78 2.95 -2.39
N THR A 374 14.70 2.56 -3.09
CA THR A 374 14.48 1.18 -3.54
C THR A 374 14.56 1.11 -5.06
N PRO A 375 15.64 0.54 -5.64
CA PRO A 375 15.76 0.36 -7.09
C PRO A 375 14.59 -0.46 -7.66
N GLY A 376 14.10 -0.07 -8.82
CA GLY A 376 12.98 -0.76 -9.49
C GLY A 376 11.59 -0.31 -9.05
N LEU A 377 11.46 0.53 -8.01
CA LEU A 377 10.18 1.14 -7.63
C LEU A 377 10.02 2.54 -8.23
N HIS A 378 8.79 2.86 -8.60
CA HIS A 378 8.40 4.18 -9.09
C HIS A 378 7.19 4.69 -8.30
N ARG A 379 7.21 5.99 -7.95
CA ARG A 379 6.09 6.59 -7.22
C ARG A 379 4.85 6.69 -8.10
N ARG A 380 3.74 6.19 -7.59
CA ARG A 380 2.42 6.20 -8.25
C ARG A 380 1.51 7.17 -7.50
N THR A 381 1.65 8.47 -7.83
CA THR A 381 0.88 9.54 -7.18
C THR A 381 -0.63 9.42 -7.44
N ASP A 382 -1.04 8.82 -8.55
CA ASP A 382 -2.41 8.43 -8.86
C ASP A 382 -3.02 7.54 -7.78
N ARG A 383 -2.24 6.61 -7.22
CA ARG A 383 -2.66 5.70 -6.15
C ARG A 383 -2.71 6.32 -4.75
N GLU A 384 -2.22 7.53 -4.61
CA GLU A 384 -2.26 8.30 -3.36
C GLU A 384 -3.47 9.27 -3.31
N GLN A 385 -4.22 9.39 -4.40
CA GLN A 385 -5.32 10.35 -4.52
C GLN A 385 -6.56 9.92 -3.73
N VAL A 386 -7.22 10.91 -3.15
CA VAL A 386 -8.60 10.83 -2.64
C VAL A 386 -9.32 12.05 -3.19
N VAL A 387 -10.41 11.82 -3.90
CA VAL A 387 -11.20 12.91 -4.51
C VAL A 387 -11.78 13.78 -3.41
N GLY A 388 -11.76 15.09 -3.62
CA GLY A 388 -12.23 16.05 -2.63
C GLY A 388 -11.27 16.38 -1.50
N PHE A 389 -10.10 15.72 -1.41
CA PHE A 389 -9.10 16.08 -0.41
C PHE A 389 -8.44 17.43 -0.75
N ASP A 390 -8.65 18.42 0.13
CA ASP A 390 -7.99 19.72 0.02
C ASP A 390 -6.57 19.65 0.61
N LYS A 391 -5.57 19.73 -0.26
CA LYS A 391 -4.16 19.74 0.16
C LYS A 391 -3.82 20.92 1.08
N ARG A 392 -4.53 22.04 0.99
CA ARG A 392 -4.29 23.21 1.85
C ARG A 392 -4.59 22.88 3.30
N LEU A 393 -5.65 22.10 3.56
CA LEU A 393 -6.04 21.65 4.89
C LEU A 393 -4.86 21.03 5.64
N SER A 394 -4.16 20.09 5.00
CA SER A 394 -3.00 19.44 5.61
C SER A 394 -1.72 20.30 5.59
N ALA A 395 -1.54 21.14 4.56
CA ALA A 395 -0.37 21.98 4.42
C ALA A 395 -0.34 23.10 5.48
N GLU A 396 -1.48 23.73 5.75
CA GLU A 396 -1.60 24.79 6.78
C GLU A 396 -1.37 24.23 8.18
N ALA A 397 -1.98 23.10 8.51
CA ALA A 397 -1.79 22.41 9.79
C ALA A 397 -0.35 22.03 10.04
N VAL A 398 0.36 21.55 9.02
CA VAL A 398 1.77 21.14 9.11
C VAL A 398 2.70 22.36 9.11
N ALA A 399 2.37 23.44 8.38
CA ALA A 399 3.17 24.67 8.35
C ALA A 399 3.23 25.36 9.71
N LYS A 400 2.17 25.30 10.48
CA LYS A 400 2.11 25.83 11.86
C LYS A 400 3.11 25.13 12.80
N ASN A 401 3.56 23.91 12.45
CA ASN A 401 4.39 23.10 13.33
C ASN A 401 5.74 22.72 12.70
N LYS A 402 6.55 23.74 12.32
CA LYS A 402 7.89 23.56 11.74
C LYS A 402 8.82 22.67 12.60
N LYS A 403 8.65 22.68 13.91
CA LYS A 403 9.41 21.84 14.84
C LYS A 403 9.07 20.37 14.65
N VAL A 404 7.76 20.05 14.56
CA VAL A 404 7.26 18.69 14.32
C VAL A 404 7.74 18.17 12.96
N GLN A 405 7.80 19.01 11.91
CA GLN A 405 8.33 18.60 10.60
C GLN A 405 9.79 18.14 10.69
N LYS A 406 10.62 18.85 11.43
CA LYS A 406 12.02 18.47 11.66
C LYS A 406 12.12 17.16 12.44
N GLU A 407 11.30 17.00 13.48
CA GLU A 407 11.25 15.78 14.28
C GLU A 407 10.76 14.58 13.47
N VAL A 408 9.74 14.77 12.63
CA VAL A 408 9.19 13.74 11.74
C VAL A 408 10.24 13.32 10.70
N ALA A 409 10.90 14.25 10.05
CA ALA A 409 11.96 13.96 9.08
C ALA A 409 13.13 13.20 9.74
N LEU A 410 13.50 13.60 10.95
CA LEU A 410 14.53 12.93 11.74
C LEU A 410 14.13 11.50 12.11
N LYS A 411 12.87 11.30 12.54
CA LYS A 411 12.34 9.97 12.86
C LYS A 411 12.37 9.02 11.66
N ILE A 412 11.94 9.49 10.49
CA ILE A 412 11.98 8.69 9.26
C ILE A 412 13.41 8.24 8.93
N ARG A 413 14.38 9.14 9.07
CA ARG A 413 15.81 8.81 8.85
C ARG A 413 16.27 7.75 9.84
N ASN A 414 15.96 7.93 11.12
CA ASN A 414 16.32 6.98 12.16
C ASN A 414 15.68 5.60 11.95
N ASP A 415 14.43 5.54 11.48
CA ASP A 415 13.75 4.27 11.16
C ASP A 415 14.48 3.52 10.03
N LYS A 416 14.90 4.22 8.97
CA LYS A 416 15.70 3.62 7.87
C LYS A 416 17.07 3.15 8.31
N ILE A 417 17.75 3.96 9.10
CA ILE A 417 19.05 3.59 9.69
C ILE A 417 18.88 2.32 10.54
N LYS A 418 17.79 2.25 11.32
CA LYS A 418 17.49 1.07 12.13
C LYS A 418 17.26 -0.18 11.30
N GLU A 419 16.57 -0.08 10.17
CA GLU A 419 16.39 -1.19 9.22
C GLU A 419 17.75 -1.72 8.72
N GLU A 420 18.63 -0.83 8.20
CA GLU A 420 19.95 -1.23 7.69
C GLU A 420 20.87 -1.80 8.77
N LEU A 421 20.88 -1.20 9.98
CA LEU A 421 21.67 -1.71 11.09
C LEU A 421 21.14 -3.07 11.59
N THR A 422 19.83 -3.30 11.54
CA THR A 422 19.23 -4.59 11.89
C THR A 422 19.59 -5.67 10.87
N GLU A 423 19.58 -5.36 9.59
CA GLU A 423 20.08 -6.27 8.52
C GLU A 423 21.56 -6.64 8.76
N ALA A 424 22.37 -5.69 9.22
CA ALA A 424 23.77 -5.91 9.58
C ALA A 424 23.96 -6.56 10.98
N LYS A 425 22.87 -6.99 11.66
CA LYS A 425 22.87 -7.57 13.02
C LYS A 425 23.42 -6.63 14.11
N ILE A 426 23.40 -5.33 13.89
CA ILE A 426 23.80 -4.31 14.84
C ILE A 426 22.59 -3.87 15.68
N ARG A 427 22.66 -4.03 16.99
CA ARG A 427 21.56 -3.74 17.92
C ARG A 427 21.65 -2.32 18.46
N GLY A 428 20.49 -1.68 18.66
CA GLY A 428 20.34 -0.37 19.28
C GLY A 428 19.31 0.49 18.56
N VAL A 429 18.88 1.59 19.19
CA VAL A 429 17.99 2.57 18.59
C VAL A 429 18.88 3.70 18.05
N PRO A 430 18.96 3.86 16.73
CA PRO A 430 19.82 4.90 16.13
C PRO A 430 19.17 6.27 16.24
N ARG A 431 20.02 7.29 16.41
CA ARG A 431 19.65 8.69 16.32
C ARG A 431 20.73 9.45 15.56
N ILE A 432 20.37 9.99 14.40
CA ILE A 432 21.26 10.86 13.65
C ILE A 432 21.20 12.29 14.24
N ASN A 433 22.32 12.99 14.23
CA ASN A 433 22.50 14.27 14.94
C ASN A 433 22.02 14.16 16.41
N PRO A 434 22.62 13.27 17.20
CA PRO A 434 22.17 12.98 18.54
C PRO A 434 22.34 14.18 19.47
N ASP A 435 21.49 14.26 20.48
CA ASP A 435 21.73 15.19 21.60
C ASP A 435 23.05 14.82 22.27
N LYS A 436 23.86 15.82 22.58
CA LYS A 436 25.13 15.63 23.22
C LYS A 436 24.95 15.66 24.72
N ILE A 437 25.25 14.55 25.39
CA ILE A 437 25.22 14.48 26.83
C ILE A 437 26.41 15.28 27.37
N ASP A 438 26.17 16.13 28.37
CA ASP A 438 27.24 16.73 29.12
C ASP A 438 27.88 15.67 30.02
N VAL A 439 29.15 15.38 29.77
CA VAL A 439 29.90 14.34 30.49
C VAL A 439 31.02 14.96 31.35
N SER A 440 30.99 16.27 31.59
CA SER A 440 32.01 16.98 32.38
C SER A 440 32.18 16.41 33.78
N GLU A 441 31.10 15.93 34.40
CA GLU A 441 31.12 15.33 35.73
C GLU A 441 31.12 13.77 35.70
N PHE A 442 31.18 13.14 34.50
CA PHE A 442 31.23 11.70 34.42
C PHE A 442 32.59 11.12 34.79
N SER A 443 32.64 9.96 35.38
CA SER A 443 33.90 9.26 35.61
C SER A 443 34.53 8.82 34.28
N PHE A 444 35.86 8.88 34.21
CA PHE A 444 36.68 8.46 33.08
C PHE A 444 37.83 7.59 33.61
N ASP A 445 37.71 6.27 33.38
CA ASP A 445 38.76 5.35 33.83
C ASP A 445 39.87 5.25 32.78
N ALA A 446 40.87 6.11 32.89
CA ALA A 446 42.03 6.13 32.01
C ALA A 446 42.82 4.81 32.07
N GLY A 447 42.85 4.10 33.20
CA GLY A 447 43.47 2.79 33.35
C GLY A 447 42.80 1.74 32.50
N HIS A 448 41.48 1.62 32.60
CA HIS A 448 40.73 0.69 31.79
C HIS A 448 40.78 1.00 30.28
N ILE A 449 40.59 2.28 29.92
CA ILE A 449 40.53 2.68 28.52
C ILE A 449 41.91 2.57 27.85
N ASN A 450 42.99 3.01 28.51
CA ASN A 450 44.28 3.16 27.87
C ASN A 450 45.25 2.02 28.22
N ALA A 451 45.25 1.48 29.46
CA ALA A 451 46.15 0.41 29.84
C ALA A 451 45.62 -0.97 29.51
N GLU A 452 44.31 -1.22 29.74
CA GLU A 452 43.70 -2.54 29.45
C GLU A 452 43.22 -2.67 27.99
N ARG A 453 42.72 -1.57 27.40
CA ARG A 453 42.15 -1.56 26.06
C ARG A 453 43.04 -0.94 24.98
N GLU A 454 44.17 -0.37 25.37
CA GLU A 454 45.18 0.25 24.47
C GLU A 454 44.64 1.32 23.53
N HIS A 455 43.60 2.07 23.96
CA HIS A 455 42.91 3.02 23.09
C HIS A 455 43.65 4.37 22.98
N SER A 456 44.51 4.70 23.89
CA SER A 456 45.33 5.95 23.91
C SER A 456 44.48 7.22 23.70
N VAL A 457 43.38 7.35 24.43
CA VAL A 457 42.42 8.46 24.36
C VAL A 457 42.45 9.24 25.66
N SER A 458 42.56 10.56 25.60
CA SER A 458 42.42 11.45 26.76
C SER A 458 40.92 11.72 27.04
N ARG A 459 40.61 12.25 28.22
CA ARG A 459 39.28 12.70 28.60
C ARG A 459 38.76 13.76 27.63
N GLU A 460 39.61 14.76 27.32
CA GLU A 460 39.26 15.84 26.42
C GLU A 460 39.01 15.35 25.00
N GLU A 461 39.73 14.31 24.55
CA GLU A 461 39.49 13.67 23.27
C GLU A 461 38.14 12.94 23.26
N ALA A 462 37.79 12.22 24.33
CA ALA A 462 36.49 11.55 24.46
C ALA A 462 35.33 12.57 24.46
N GLU A 463 35.42 13.67 25.19
CA GLU A 463 34.44 14.75 25.17
C GLU A 463 34.29 15.37 23.78
N ARG A 464 35.41 15.57 23.06
CA ARG A 464 35.39 16.04 21.67
C ARG A 464 34.70 15.04 20.74
N PHE A 465 34.97 13.76 20.86
CA PHE A 465 34.31 12.72 20.04
C PHE A 465 32.81 12.70 20.26
N ILE A 466 32.29 12.91 21.47
CA ILE A 466 30.87 13.08 21.75
C ILE A 466 30.32 14.31 21.02
N LYS A 467 31.00 15.45 21.10
CA LYS A 467 30.60 16.71 20.44
C LYS A 467 30.55 16.57 18.91
N GLU A 468 31.50 15.84 18.32
CA GLU A 468 31.64 15.63 16.90
C GLU A 468 30.78 14.48 16.36
N ALA A 469 30.20 13.65 17.24
CA ALA A 469 29.40 12.49 16.82
C ALA A 469 28.21 12.90 15.96
N ASP A 470 27.98 12.24 14.87
CA ASP A 470 26.89 12.48 13.94
C ASP A 470 25.79 11.40 14.03
N ILE A 471 26.09 10.28 14.70
CA ILE A 471 25.12 9.23 15.04
C ILE A 471 25.36 8.70 16.46
N SER A 472 24.27 8.32 17.14
CA SER A 472 24.35 7.52 18.37
C SER A 472 23.47 6.27 18.28
N LEU A 473 23.83 5.23 19.03
CA LEU A 473 23.02 4.05 19.26
C LEU A 473 22.69 3.94 20.73
N THR A 474 21.38 3.91 21.05
CA THR A 474 20.90 3.79 22.42
C THR A 474 20.42 2.35 22.69
N ARG A 475 20.79 1.82 23.86
CA ARG A 475 20.44 0.47 24.30
C ARG A 475 19.86 0.51 25.72
N TRP A 476 19.08 -0.53 26.09
CA TRP A 476 18.53 -0.74 27.43
C TRP A 476 17.79 0.50 27.95
N ASN A 477 16.78 0.94 27.17
CA ASN A 477 15.90 2.07 27.51
C ASN A 477 16.64 3.38 27.84
N GLY A 478 17.79 3.62 27.23
CA GLY A 478 18.51 4.86 27.39
C GLY A 478 19.74 4.77 28.28
N ARG A 479 19.92 3.69 29.03
CA ARG A 479 21.06 3.53 29.93
C ARG A 479 22.40 3.61 29.20
N PHE A 480 22.56 2.93 28.07
CA PHE A 480 23.80 2.99 27.31
C PHE A 480 23.60 3.81 26.03
N VAL A 481 24.43 4.83 25.86
CA VAL A 481 24.45 5.67 24.66
C VAL A 481 25.85 5.60 24.06
N ASN A 482 25.94 5.02 22.86
CA ASN A 482 27.19 4.93 22.12
C ASN A 482 27.21 5.99 21.04
N TYR A 483 28.16 6.89 21.09
CA TYR A 483 28.38 7.96 20.13
C TYR A 483 29.43 7.55 19.11
N TYR A 484 29.18 7.85 17.83
CA TYR A 484 30.08 7.57 16.72
C TYR A 484 30.26 8.83 15.88
N GLY A 485 31.50 9.24 15.70
CA GLY A 485 31.89 10.41 14.95
C GLY A 485 33.01 10.11 13.92
N PRO A 486 33.42 11.11 13.11
CA PRO A 486 34.43 10.90 12.09
C PRO A 486 35.81 10.57 12.66
N ASN A 487 36.11 11.03 13.89
CA ASN A 487 37.43 10.93 14.51
C ASN A 487 37.53 9.90 15.65
N GLY A 488 36.39 9.42 16.15
CA GLY A 488 36.36 8.44 17.23
C GLY A 488 34.95 8.05 17.67
N ALA A 489 34.87 7.09 18.59
CA ALA A 489 33.63 6.63 19.21
C ALA A 489 33.75 6.65 20.74
N VAL A 490 32.62 6.86 21.43
CA VAL A 490 32.56 6.92 22.90
C VAL A 490 31.29 6.20 23.38
N TYR A 491 31.45 5.32 24.35
CA TYR A 491 30.35 4.57 24.97
C TYR A 491 30.10 5.07 26.38
N VAL A 492 28.89 5.51 26.65
CA VAL A 492 28.50 6.16 27.89
C VAL A 492 27.45 5.33 28.62
N ASP A 493 27.64 5.14 29.93
CA ASP A 493 26.61 4.64 30.86
C ASP A 493 26.02 5.85 31.60
N THR A 494 24.79 6.22 31.22
CA THR A 494 24.09 7.39 31.77
C THR A 494 23.52 7.15 33.16
N GLU A 495 23.33 5.89 33.57
CA GLU A 495 22.85 5.55 34.90
C GLU A 495 23.96 5.66 35.95
N ASN A 496 25.20 5.28 35.59
CA ASN A 496 26.35 5.32 36.47
C ASN A 496 27.25 6.54 36.25
N ASN A 497 26.86 7.49 35.38
CA ASN A 497 27.63 8.65 35.00
C ASN A 497 29.09 8.29 34.64
N ASN A 498 29.26 7.35 33.71
CA ASN A 498 30.56 6.81 33.38
C ASN A 498 30.81 6.77 31.86
N ILE A 499 31.96 7.25 31.42
CA ILE A 499 32.51 7.00 30.10
C ILE A 499 33.16 5.61 30.13
N ARG A 500 32.47 4.61 29.60
CA ARG A 500 32.87 3.20 29.66
C ARG A 500 34.08 2.88 28.78
N THR A 501 34.12 3.46 27.61
CA THR A 501 35.25 3.33 26.68
C THR A 501 35.23 4.45 25.64
N ALA A 502 36.38 4.77 25.11
CA ALA A 502 36.53 5.68 23.98
C ALA A 502 37.71 5.19 23.12
N PHE A 503 37.59 5.29 21.82
CA PHE A 503 38.62 4.84 20.90
C PHE A 503 38.64 5.66 19.62
N LYS A 504 39.80 5.73 18.99
CA LYS A 504 40.09 6.55 17.80
C LYS A 504 39.62 5.82 16.53
N LYS A 505 39.53 6.57 15.44
CA LYS A 505 39.10 6.08 14.12
C LYS A 505 39.93 4.88 13.62
N GLU A 506 41.23 4.88 13.93
CA GLU A 506 42.15 3.80 13.52
C GLU A 506 41.83 2.44 14.15
N GLN A 507 41.00 2.44 15.20
CA GLN A 507 40.58 1.24 15.94
C GLN A 507 39.12 0.86 15.65
N PHE A 508 38.52 1.41 14.59
CA PHE A 508 37.15 1.07 14.21
C PHE A 508 37.06 -0.37 13.70
N ASP A 509 36.22 -1.16 14.34
CA ASP A 509 35.87 -2.49 13.89
C ASP A 509 34.84 -2.46 12.73
N GLU A 510 34.56 -3.62 12.13
CA GLU A 510 33.61 -3.74 11.02
C GLU A 510 32.22 -3.19 11.38
N GLN A 511 31.76 -3.38 12.62
CA GLN A 511 30.46 -2.88 13.06
C GLN A 511 30.47 -1.34 13.14
N THR A 512 31.51 -0.76 13.68
CA THR A 512 31.69 0.69 13.77
C THR A 512 31.80 1.33 12.39
N LEU A 513 32.56 0.70 11.48
CA LEU A 513 32.66 1.14 10.09
C LEU A 513 31.30 1.10 9.38
N LYS A 514 30.51 0.05 9.60
CA LYS A 514 29.15 -0.05 9.04
C LYS A 514 28.21 1.02 9.62
N ILE A 515 28.28 1.31 10.91
CA ILE A 515 27.51 2.38 11.54
C ILE A 515 27.88 3.73 10.91
N ARG A 516 29.16 3.96 10.66
CA ARG A 516 29.67 5.17 10.02
C ARG A 516 29.21 5.31 8.56
N GLU A 517 29.30 4.24 7.78
CA GLU A 517 28.78 4.19 6.40
C GLU A 517 27.31 4.60 6.35
N VAL A 518 26.50 4.01 7.23
CA VAL A 518 25.07 4.32 7.32
C VAL A 518 24.85 5.77 7.78
N ALA A 519 25.65 6.27 8.72
CA ALA A 519 25.57 7.66 9.16
C ALA A 519 25.89 8.65 8.03
N GLU A 520 26.90 8.39 7.22
CA GLU A 520 27.25 9.21 6.05
C GLU A 520 26.18 9.19 4.97
N LYS A 521 25.58 8.00 4.71
CA LYS A 521 24.50 7.83 3.74
C LYS A 521 23.25 8.65 4.08
N TYR A 522 22.88 8.72 5.36
CA TYR A 522 21.66 9.39 5.84
C TYR A 522 21.93 10.73 6.54
N GLY A 523 23.20 11.10 6.74
CA GLY A 523 23.61 12.36 7.36
C GLY A 523 23.12 13.58 6.58
N ILE A 524 22.88 14.68 7.29
CA ILE A 524 22.67 15.98 6.66
C ILE A 524 24.07 16.46 6.27
N LYS A 525 24.37 16.57 4.97
CA LYS A 525 25.52 17.35 4.54
C LYS A 525 25.33 18.74 5.13
N LYS A 526 26.25 19.17 5.99
CA LYS A 526 26.34 20.59 6.38
C LYS A 526 26.74 21.33 5.11
N ASP A 527 25.76 22.05 4.50
CA ASP A 527 26.06 23.05 3.48
C ASP A 527 26.91 24.18 4.11
#